data_216f095d73e9fe695cb55584a0d14bc6
#
_entry.id   216f095d73e9fe695cb55584a0d14bc6
#
_cell.length_a   1.000
_cell.length_b   1.000
_cell.length_c   1.000
_cell.angle_alpha   90.00
_cell.angle_beta   90.00
_cell.angle_gamma   90.00
#
_symmetry.space_group_name_H-M   'P 1'
#
loop_
_entity.id
_entity.type
_entity.pdbx_description
1 polymer ?
#
loop_
_entity_poly.entity_id
_entity_poly.type
_entity_poly.pdbx_seq_one_letter_code
_entity_poly.pdbx_strand_id
1 'polypeptide(L)'
;AHRKLGPLLIGEVRVGGNPTEHTSGWNYMAPFSPSDVIAEYTRPARVIRDSEEVTLPALSERHSISVLGKGEMEAFLTDGLRSVLNSIPAVNMSEYTVRWPGHIQMFIDERDSGMLDEEKLTIDWQYNPMRTEFTWMEVTAQSHDGTKMEWRIQDHGGDDGHSMARCTGLVTFCCIEEWLDNSDMLPVGVHAPESLPSDVISRILEKMILRGVEIEGPVFSKSSDH
;
A
#
# COMPACT_ATOMS: atom_id res chain seq x y z
N ALA A 1 1.66 -7.20 12.72
CA ALA A 1 0.86 -8.43 12.78
C ALA A 1 1.73 -9.65 13.08
N HIS A 2 2.65 -10.02 12.20
CA HIS A 2 3.48 -11.23 12.30
C HIS A 2 4.10 -11.48 13.69
N ARG A 3 4.68 -10.46 14.33
CA ARG A 3 5.28 -10.62 15.68
C ARG A 3 4.27 -11.00 16.77
N LYS A 4 2.97 -10.75 16.56
CA LYS A 4 1.89 -11.14 17.48
C LYS A 4 1.21 -12.44 17.08
N LEU A 5 1.08 -12.69 15.80
CA LEU A 5 0.34 -13.82 15.24
C LEU A 5 1.22 -15.04 14.91
N GLY A 6 2.56 -14.86 14.92
CA GLY A 6 3.48 -15.87 14.37
C GLY A 6 3.41 -15.95 12.84
N PRO A 7 3.82 -17.09 12.25
CA PRO A 7 3.68 -17.33 10.81
C PRO A 7 2.22 -17.16 10.38
N LEU A 8 2.01 -16.45 9.27
CA LEU A 8 0.68 -16.10 8.81
C LEU A 8 0.08 -17.21 7.94
N LEU A 9 -1.21 -17.47 8.10
CA LEU A 9 -1.98 -18.23 7.11
C LEU A 9 -2.26 -17.35 5.90
N ILE A 10 -2.68 -16.09 6.14
CA ILE A 10 -2.98 -15.12 5.09
C ILE A 10 -2.42 -13.75 5.50
N GLY A 11 -1.74 -13.09 4.56
CA GLY A 11 -1.36 -11.69 4.63
C GLY A 11 -1.82 -10.96 3.37
N GLU A 12 -2.56 -9.87 3.51
CA GLU A 12 -2.98 -9.05 2.38
C GLU A 12 -2.72 -7.58 2.64
N VAL A 13 -2.27 -6.90 1.60
CA VAL A 13 -2.18 -5.43 1.54
C VAL A 13 -3.02 -4.97 0.36
N ARG A 14 -3.88 -3.99 0.59
CA ARG A 14 -4.65 -3.31 -0.43
C ARG A 14 -4.35 -1.83 -0.33
N VAL A 15 -3.92 -1.20 -1.42
CA VAL A 15 -3.50 0.21 -1.39
C VAL A 15 -3.83 0.93 -2.68
N GLY A 16 -4.21 2.20 -2.58
CA GLY A 16 -4.40 3.04 -3.76
C GLY A 16 -4.49 4.52 -3.43
N GLY A 17 -3.90 5.34 -4.29
CA GLY A 17 -4.14 6.78 -4.37
C GLY A 17 -5.09 7.05 -5.53
N ASN A 18 -6.17 7.77 -5.29
CA ASN A 18 -7.23 7.99 -6.27
C ASN A 18 -7.84 9.40 -6.13
N PRO A 19 -8.34 10.01 -7.22
CA PRO A 19 -9.15 11.21 -7.10
C PRO A 19 -10.42 10.91 -6.29
N THR A 20 -10.86 11.87 -5.49
CA THR A 20 -12.06 11.72 -4.66
C THR A 20 -13.34 11.68 -5.50
N GLU A 21 -13.37 12.45 -6.57
CA GLU A 21 -14.53 12.52 -7.46
C GLU A 21 -14.39 11.54 -8.62
N HIS A 22 -15.45 10.78 -8.84
CA HIS A 22 -15.57 9.90 -10.01
C HIS A 22 -15.89 10.75 -11.24
N THR A 23 -14.96 10.76 -12.20
CA THR A 23 -15.11 11.50 -13.46
C THR A 23 -15.14 10.53 -14.64
N SER A 24 -15.57 11.01 -15.83
CA SER A 24 -15.46 10.21 -17.06
C SER A 24 -14.00 10.02 -17.48
N GLY A 25 -13.75 9.03 -18.33
CA GLY A 25 -12.42 8.69 -18.81
C GLY A 25 -11.67 7.82 -17.82
N TRP A 26 -10.36 8.02 -17.72
CA TRP A 26 -9.49 7.19 -16.87
C TRP A 26 -9.86 7.21 -15.39
N ASN A 27 -10.52 8.26 -14.93
CA ASN A 27 -10.86 8.46 -13.52
C ASN A 27 -9.68 8.22 -12.57
N TYR A 28 -8.53 8.68 -12.98
CA TYR A 28 -7.26 8.49 -12.31
C TYR A 28 -6.37 9.73 -12.49
N MET A 29 -5.45 9.92 -11.60
CA MET A 29 -4.26 10.76 -11.72
C MET A 29 -3.15 10.11 -10.89
N ALA A 30 -1.97 10.02 -11.44
CA ALA A 30 -0.85 9.39 -10.76
C ALA A 30 -0.32 10.29 -9.64
N PRO A 31 -0.30 9.82 -8.39
CA PRO A 31 0.25 10.59 -7.27
C PRO A 31 1.78 10.63 -7.26
N PHE A 32 2.42 9.96 -8.21
CA PHE A 32 3.85 9.94 -8.47
C PHE A 32 4.07 9.83 -9.98
N SER A 33 5.21 9.30 -10.43
CA SER A 33 5.51 9.18 -11.87
C SER A 33 4.47 8.31 -12.61
N PRO A 34 3.74 8.86 -13.61
CA PRO A 34 2.81 8.06 -14.41
C PRO A 34 3.47 6.86 -15.11
N SER A 35 4.72 6.99 -15.55
CA SER A 35 5.47 5.90 -16.16
C SER A 35 5.73 4.74 -15.20
N ASP A 36 5.93 5.03 -13.90
CA ASP A 36 6.08 3.99 -12.89
C ASP A 36 4.76 3.24 -12.66
N VAL A 37 3.62 3.93 -12.72
CA VAL A 37 2.30 3.30 -12.66
C VAL A 37 2.06 2.39 -13.86
N ILE A 38 2.42 2.83 -15.08
CA ILE A 38 2.35 1.99 -16.28
C ILE A 38 3.22 0.75 -16.12
N ALA A 39 4.44 0.92 -15.58
CA ALA A 39 5.34 -0.20 -15.29
C ALA A 39 4.74 -1.17 -14.24
N GLU A 40 4.02 -0.68 -13.24
CA GLU A 40 3.29 -1.55 -12.29
C GLU A 40 2.20 -2.38 -12.97
N TYR A 41 1.51 -1.81 -13.97
CA TYR A 41 0.42 -2.49 -14.68
C TYR A 41 0.90 -3.49 -15.73
N THR A 42 2.17 -3.46 -16.08
CA THR A 42 2.79 -4.34 -17.09
C THR A 42 3.72 -5.39 -16.50
N ARG A 43 4.28 -5.11 -15.31
CA ARG A 43 5.21 -6.02 -14.64
C ARG A 43 4.47 -7.13 -13.90
N PRO A 44 4.89 -8.41 -14.05
CA PRO A 44 4.35 -9.51 -13.26
C PRO A 44 4.51 -9.28 -11.76
N ALA A 45 3.53 -9.74 -10.98
CA ALA A 45 3.49 -9.61 -9.53
C ALA A 45 4.04 -10.85 -8.83
N ARG A 46 4.93 -10.66 -7.87
CA ARG A 46 5.41 -11.73 -6.97
C ARG A 46 4.52 -11.79 -5.73
N VAL A 47 4.07 -12.98 -5.40
CA VAL A 47 3.20 -13.26 -4.25
C VAL A 47 3.66 -14.54 -3.58
N ILE A 48 3.16 -14.81 -2.37
CA ILE A 48 3.33 -16.11 -1.73
C ILE A 48 2.05 -16.93 -1.91
N ARG A 49 2.20 -18.16 -2.38
CA ARG A 49 1.15 -19.16 -2.51
C ARG A 49 1.68 -20.50 -1.99
N ASP A 50 0.97 -21.13 -1.06
CA ASP A 50 1.37 -22.40 -0.44
C ASP A 50 2.78 -22.35 0.17
N SER A 51 3.16 -21.20 0.75
CA SER A 51 4.48 -20.92 1.36
C SER A 51 5.65 -20.79 0.37
N GLU A 52 5.37 -20.69 -0.93
CA GLU A 52 6.37 -20.49 -1.97
C GLU A 52 6.16 -19.15 -2.70
N GLU A 53 7.24 -18.49 -3.10
CA GLU A 53 7.16 -17.32 -3.96
C GLU A 53 6.79 -17.76 -5.38
N VAL A 54 5.70 -17.22 -5.89
CA VAL A 54 5.24 -17.43 -7.26
C VAL A 54 5.07 -16.09 -7.98
N THR A 55 5.24 -16.11 -9.29
CA THR A 55 5.04 -14.94 -10.14
C THR A 55 3.76 -15.10 -10.95
N LEU A 56 2.85 -14.14 -10.80
CA LEU A 56 1.56 -14.12 -11.50
C LEU A 56 1.53 -12.99 -12.55
N PRO A 57 0.70 -13.10 -13.60
CA PRO A 57 0.55 -12.03 -14.56
C PRO A 57 0.14 -10.71 -13.91
N ALA A 58 0.61 -9.60 -14.44
CA ALA A 58 0.14 -8.27 -14.03
C ALA A 58 -1.38 -8.16 -14.17
N LEU A 59 -2.01 -7.39 -13.28
CA LEU A 59 -3.44 -7.13 -13.27
C LEU A 59 -4.32 -8.39 -13.06
N SER A 60 -3.75 -9.51 -12.64
CA SER A 60 -4.51 -10.72 -12.33
C SER A 60 -5.23 -10.62 -10.98
N GLU A 61 -6.07 -11.62 -10.67
CA GLU A 61 -6.87 -11.72 -9.45
C GLU A 61 -7.76 -10.49 -9.19
N ARG A 62 -8.29 -9.89 -10.25
CA ARG A 62 -9.20 -8.73 -10.15
C ARG A 62 -10.47 -9.11 -9.39
N HIS A 63 -10.84 -8.23 -8.46
CA HIS A 63 -12.09 -8.39 -7.69
C HIS A 63 -12.59 -7.03 -7.18
N SER A 64 -13.90 -6.93 -6.95
CA SER A 64 -14.51 -5.77 -6.31
C SER A 64 -14.29 -5.81 -4.80
N ILE A 65 -14.06 -4.64 -4.23
CA ILE A 65 -13.98 -4.43 -2.78
C ILE A 65 -14.85 -3.24 -2.39
N SER A 66 -15.39 -3.27 -1.17
CA SER A 66 -16.08 -2.10 -0.61
C SER A 66 -15.13 -1.33 0.28
N VAL A 67 -14.87 -0.07 -0.04
CA VAL A 67 -14.00 0.82 0.71
C VAL A 67 -14.85 1.77 1.54
N LEU A 68 -14.66 1.76 2.86
CA LEU A 68 -15.43 2.58 3.79
C LEU A 68 -15.37 4.07 3.40
N GLY A 69 -16.53 4.69 3.26
CA GLY A 69 -16.66 6.10 2.88
C GLY A 69 -16.41 6.41 1.40
N LYS A 70 -16.02 5.40 0.57
CA LYS A 70 -15.78 5.57 -0.87
C LYS A 70 -16.73 4.75 -1.74
N GLY A 71 -17.22 3.61 -1.25
CA GLY A 71 -18.07 2.69 -2.00
C GLY A 71 -17.29 1.57 -2.68
N GLU A 72 -17.83 1.06 -3.80
CA GLU A 72 -17.21 -0.04 -4.54
C GLU A 72 -15.96 0.44 -5.30
N MET A 73 -14.89 -0.30 -5.16
CA MET A 73 -13.62 -0.13 -5.87
C MET A 73 -13.14 -1.46 -6.44
N GLU A 74 -12.14 -1.44 -7.29
CA GLU A 74 -11.56 -2.62 -7.91
C GLU A 74 -10.12 -2.82 -7.43
N ALA A 75 -9.81 -4.04 -6.99
CA ALA A 75 -8.48 -4.46 -6.56
C ALA A 75 -7.89 -5.46 -7.57
N PHE A 76 -6.58 -5.41 -7.77
CA PHE A 76 -5.83 -6.27 -8.68
C PHE A 76 -4.38 -6.39 -8.25
N LEU A 77 -3.72 -7.51 -8.56
CA LEU A 77 -2.35 -7.78 -8.14
C LEU A 77 -1.34 -6.80 -8.77
N THR A 78 -0.44 -6.31 -7.93
CA THR A 78 0.79 -5.61 -8.31
C THR A 78 1.98 -6.11 -7.49
N ASP A 79 3.23 -5.77 -7.90
CA ASP A 79 4.47 -6.26 -7.27
C ASP A 79 4.90 -5.36 -6.10
N GLY A 80 4.03 -5.18 -5.10
CA GLY A 80 4.24 -4.25 -3.98
C GLY A 80 4.77 -4.87 -2.69
N LEU A 81 4.81 -6.19 -2.53
CA LEU A 81 5.24 -6.85 -1.28
C LEU A 81 6.72 -6.62 -0.94
N ARG A 82 7.59 -6.52 -1.95
CA ARG A 82 9.03 -6.19 -1.80
C ARG A 82 9.74 -7.07 -0.75
N SER A 83 10.33 -6.44 0.28
CA SER A 83 11.10 -7.14 1.32
C SER A 83 10.27 -8.11 2.15
N VAL A 84 8.98 -7.86 2.33
CA VAL A 84 8.12 -8.74 3.15
C VAL A 84 7.93 -10.13 2.55
N LEU A 85 8.13 -10.30 1.23
CA LEU A 85 8.18 -11.62 0.58
C LEU A 85 9.17 -12.57 1.28
N ASN A 86 10.30 -12.05 1.75
CA ASN A 86 11.38 -12.83 2.33
C ASN A 86 11.46 -12.73 3.86
N SER A 87 10.90 -11.68 4.45
CA SER A 87 11.05 -11.38 5.87
C SER A 87 9.87 -11.81 6.73
N ILE A 88 8.69 -12.03 6.12
CA ILE A 88 7.48 -12.42 6.84
C ILE A 88 7.01 -13.79 6.35
N PRO A 89 7.12 -14.85 7.18
CA PRO A 89 6.64 -16.17 6.81
C PRO A 89 5.11 -16.19 6.72
N ALA A 90 4.61 -16.60 5.56
CA ALA A 90 3.17 -16.73 5.30
C ALA A 90 2.90 -17.92 4.37
N VAL A 91 1.73 -18.55 4.52
CA VAL A 91 1.25 -19.55 3.55
C VAL A 91 0.76 -18.85 2.28
N ASN A 92 -0.02 -17.77 2.43
CA ASN A 92 -0.46 -16.95 1.31
C ASN A 92 -0.23 -15.48 1.63
N MET A 93 0.35 -14.72 0.70
CA MET A 93 0.53 -13.30 0.86
C MET A 93 0.44 -12.57 -0.48
N SER A 94 -0.32 -11.48 -0.51
CA SER A 94 -0.59 -10.68 -1.71
C SER A 94 -0.58 -9.19 -1.41
N GLU A 95 -0.26 -8.42 -2.43
CA GLU A 95 -0.54 -6.98 -2.47
C GLU A 95 -1.42 -6.66 -3.67
N TYR A 96 -2.42 -5.83 -3.47
CA TYR A 96 -3.37 -5.40 -4.48
C TYR A 96 -3.38 -3.88 -4.57
N THR A 97 -3.23 -3.38 -5.79
CA THR A 97 -3.51 -1.97 -6.07
C THR A 97 -5.01 -1.77 -6.23
N VAL A 98 -5.51 -0.65 -5.70
CA VAL A 98 -6.94 -0.33 -5.67
C VAL A 98 -7.22 0.90 -6.53
N ARG A 99 -8.22 0.79 -7.42
CA ARG A 99 -8.65 1.86 -8.33
C ARG A 99 -10.17 1.94 -8.39
N TRP A 100 -10.68 3.02 -8.95
CA TRP A 100 -12.09 3.12 -9.29
C TRP A 100 -12.49 2.06 -10.33
N PRO A 101 -13.72 1.51 -10.26
CA PRO A 101 -14.18 0.51 -11.20
C PRO A 101 -14.10 0.99 -12.66
N GLY A 102 -13.66 0.10 -13.53
CA GLY A 102 -13.52 0.36 -14.96
C GLY A 102 -12.15 0.90 -15.40
N HIS A 103 -11.34 1.47 -14.48
CA HIS A 103 -10.01 1.99 -14.83
C HIS A 103 -9.12 0.89 -15.43
N ILE A 104 -9.03 -0.25 -14.79
CA ILE A 104 -8.21 -1.36 -15.25
C ILE A 104 -8.77 -2.01 -16.52
N GLN A 105 -10.08 -2.05 -16.66
CA GLN A 105 -10.68 -2.57 -17.89
C GLN A 105 -10.29 -1.70 -19.09
N MET A 106 -10.34 -0.38 -18.96
CA MET A 106 -9.89 0.54 -20.03
C MET A 106 -8.42 0.30 -20.40
N PHE A 107 -7.55 0.13 -19.39
CA PHE A 107 -6.13 -0.15 -19.66
C PHE A 107 -5.94 -1.46 -20.41
N ILE A 108 -6.64 -2.51 -20.00
CA ILE A 108 -6.59 -3.83 -20.66
C ILE A 108 -7.10 -3.72 -22.10
N ASP A 109 -8.21 -3.04 -22.33
CA ASP A 109 -8.81 -2.89 -23.65
C ASP A 109 -7.88 -2.12 -24.62
N GLU A 110 -7.23 -1.05 -24.17
CA GLU A 110 -6.24 -0.33 -24.97
C GLU A 110 -4.99 -1.18 -25.24
N ARG A 111 -4.48 -1.86 -24.24
CA ARG A 111 -3.34 -2.77 -24.38
C ARG A 111 -3.63 -3.89 -25.39
N ASP A 112 -4.75 -4.59 -25.23
CA ASP A 112 -5.08 -5.79 -26.03
C ASP A 112 -5.50 -5.44 -27.45
N SER A 113 -5.99 -4.23 -27.69
CA SER A 113 -6.23 -3.69 -29.03
C SER A 113 -4.98 -3.15 -29.73
N GLY A 114 -3.85 -3.07 -29.03
CA GLY A 114 -2.62 -2.47 -29.53
C GLY A 114 -2.67 -0.94 -29.66
N MET A 115 -3.63 -0.30 -29.00
CA MET A 115 -3.81 1.17 -28.98
C MET A 115 -3.16 1.84 -27.75
N LEU A 116 -2.51 1.07 -26.87
CA LEU A 116 -1.87 1.61 -25.68
C LEU A 116 -0.76 2.58 -26.07
N ASP A 117 -0.95 3.84 -25.73
CA ASP A 117 0.00 4.93 -25.96
C ASP A 117 0.51 5.43 -24.61
N GLU A 118 1.71 4.99 -24.22
CA GLU A 118 2.32 5.33 -22.93
C GLU A 118 2.64 6.83 -22.81
N GLU A 119 2.97 7.52 -23.89
CA GLU A 119 3.23 8.97 -23.88
C GLU A 119 1.94 9.70 -23.59
N LYS A 120 0.83 9.31 -24.25
CA LYS A 120 -0.50 9.86 -24.01
C LYS A 120 -0.95 9.57 -22.60
N LEU A 121 -0.81 8.34 -22.10
CA LEU A 121 -1.18 7.99 -20.71
C LEU A 121 -0.39 8.82 -19.69
N THR A 122 0.89 9.07 -19.94
CA THR A 122 1.72 9.90 -19.07
C THR A 122 1.16 11.33 -18.94
N ILE A 123 0.59 11.86 -20.02
CA ILE A 123 -0.08 13.17 -20.01
C ILE A 123 -1.44 13.08 -19.34
N ASP A 124 -2.26 12.08 -19.72
CA ASP A 124 -3.64 11.92 -19.23
C ASP A 124 -3.68 11.63 -17.70
N TRP A 125 -2.66 10.96 -17.17
CA TRP A 125 -2.56 10.62 -15.74
C TRP A 125 -1.73 11.60 -14.94
N GLN A 126 -1.30 12.71 -15.52
CA GLN A 126 -0.53 13.71 -14.79
C GLN A 126 -1.32 14.21 -13.57
N TYR A 127 -0.61 14.31 -12.42
CA TYR A 127 -1.19 14.83 -11.19
C TYR A 127 -1.73 16.26 -11.37
N ASN A 128 -2.97 16.46 -10.95
CA ASN A 128 -3.62 17.77 -10.97
C ASN A 128 -3.90 18.23 -9.54
N PRO A 129 -3.17 19.25 -9.02
CA PRO A 129 -3.32 19.71 -7.64
C PRO A 129 -4.68 20.39 -7.38
N MET A 130 -5.46 20.69 -8.42
CA MET A 130 -6.80 21.27 -8.27
C MET A 130 -7.88 20.20 -8.05
N ARG A 131 -7.56 18.92 -8.21
CA ARG A 131 -8.47 17.82 -7.92
C ARG A 131 -8.19 17.28 -6.53
N THR A 132 -9.25 17.15 -5.75
CA THR A 132 -9.17 16.45 -4.47
C THR A 132 -8.86 14.96 -4.69
N GLU A 133 -8.09 14.39 -3.79
CA GLU A 133 -7.64 13.00 -3.86
C GLU A 133 -7.56 12.38 -2.46
N PHE A 134 -7.37 11.09 -2.41
CA PHE A 134 -7.11 10.36 -1.17
C PHE A 134 -6.18 9.19 -1.42
N THR A 135 -5.44 8.83 -0.39
CA THR A 135 -4.76 7.55 -0.28
C THR A 135 -5.50 6.69 0.74
N TRP A 136 -5.75 5.45 0.39
CA TRP A 136 -6.33 4.44 1.26
C TRP A 136 -5.48 3.18 1.22
N MET A 137 -5.25 2.58 2.39
CA MET A 137 -4.57 1.29 2.54
C MET A 137 -5.28 0.46 3.59
N GLU A 138 -5.40 -0.84 3.32
CA GLU A 138 -5.82 -1.85 4.28
C GLU A 138 -4.78 -2.96 4.34
N VAL A 139 -4.41 -3.35 5.54
CA VAL A 139 -3.54 -4.49 5.81
C VAL A 139 -4.29 -5.49 6.65
N THR A 140 -4.46 -6.70 6.15
CA THR A 140 -5.07 -7.80 6.90
C THR A 140 -4.04 -8.91 7.11
N ALA A 141 -4.08 -9.51 8.28
CA ALA A 141 -3.25 -10.66 8.63
C ALA A 141 -4.07 -11.67 9.42
N GLN A 142 -3.94 -12.95 9.07
CA GLN A 142 -4.63 -14.05 9.75
C GLN A 142 -3.62 -15.13 10.14
N SER A 143 -3.71 -15.59 11.39
CA SER A 143 -2.95 -16.73 11.88
C SER A 143 -3.63 -18.05 11.56
N HIS A 144 -2.93 -19.18 11.83
CA HIS A 144 -3.45 -20.53 11.61
C HIS A 144 -4.62 -20.91 12.54
N ASP A 145 -4.77 -20.25 13.69
CA ASP A 145 -5.89 -20.45 14.61
C ASP A 145 -7.13 -19.61 14.25
N GLY A 146 -7.06 -18.84 13.16
CA GLY A 146 -8.14 -17.99 12.68
C GLY A 146 -8.17 -16.57 13.28
N THR A 147 -7.26 -16.23 14.19
CA THR A 147 -7.13 -14.87 14.72
C THR A 147 -6.79 -13.89 13.59
N LYS A 148 -7.54 -12.81 13.48
CA LYS A 148 -7.33 -11.76 12.47
C LYS A 148 -6.88 -10.45 13.11
N MET A 149 -6.03 -9.74 12.40
CA MET A 149 -5.66 -8.35 12.68
C MET A 149 -5.81 -7.53 11.41
N GLU A 150 -6.34 -6.33 11.53
CA GLU A 150 -6.60 -5.43 10.41
C GLU A 150 -6.16 -4.02 10.78
N TRP A 151 -5.54 -3.34 9.84
CA TRP A 151 -5.20 -1.92 9.92
C TRP A 151 -5.73 -1.21 8.69
N ARG A 152 -6.18 0.01 8.88
CA ARG A 152 -6.56 0.93 7.81
C ARG A 152 -5.79 2.23 7.96
N ILE A 153 -5.34 2.74 6.85
CA ILE A 153 -4.68 4.04 6.75
C ILE A 153 -5.44 4.84 5.70
N GLN A 154 -5.75 6.09 6.02
CA GLN A 154 -6.37 7.02 5.09
C GLN A 154 -5.76 8.40 5.24
N ASP A 155 -5.56 9.08 4.12
CA ASP A 155 -5.11 10.47 4.08
C ASP A 155 -5.75 11.20 2.91
N HIS A 156 -6.07 12.47 3.09
CA HIS A 156 -6.69 13.33 2.08
C HIS A 156 -5.77 14.47 1.61
N GLY A 157 -4.48 14.38 1.95
CA GLY A 157 -3.55 15.46 1.72
C GLY A 157 -3.68 16.59 2.76
N GLY A 158 -2.81 17.55 2.65
CA GLY A 158 -2.74 18.72 3.54
C GLY A 158 -1.87 19.82 2.92
N ASP A 159 -1.59 20.85 3.71
CA ASP A 159 -0.75 21.97 3.28
C ASP A 159 0.69 21.55 2.96
N ASP A 160 1.12 20.40 3.51
CA ASP A 160 2.45 19.80 3.36
C ASP A 160 2.55 18.78 2.21
N GLY A 161 1.48 18.57 1.45
CA GLY A 161 1.50 17.74 0.25
C GLY A 161 0.23 16.93 0.01
N HIS A 162 0.20 16.27 -1.14
CA HIS A 162 -0.89 15.33 -1.47
C HIS A 162 -0.78 14.04 -0.66
N SER A 163 -1.89 13.29 -0.57
CA SER A 163 -2.03 12.17 0.37
C SER A 163 -0.95 11.10 0.22
N MET A 164 -0.62 10.67 -1.00
CA MET A 164 0.40 9.66 -1.23
C MET A 164 1.80 10.15 -0.86
N ALA A 165 2.15 11.41 -1.18
CA ALA A 165 3.43 12.00 -0.79
C ALA A 165 3.54 12.08 0.74
N ARG A 166 2.46 12.41 1.43
CA ARG A 166 2.41 12.42 2.89
C ARG A 166 2.58 11.02 3.47
N CYS A 167 1.79 10.04 3.01
CA CYS A 167 1.89 8.66 3.49
C CYS A 167 3.29 8.05 3.30
N THR A 168 3.98 8.37 2.21
CA THR A 168 5.34 7.87 1.95
C THR A 168 6.43 8.74 2.61
N GLY A 169 6.31 10.06 2.52
CA GLY A 169 7.29 11.01 3.05
C GLY A 169 7.27 11.09 4.57
N LEU A 170 6.09 11.14 5.21
CA LEU A 170 5.98 11.23 6.66
C LEU A 170 6.52 9.99 7.36
N VAL A 171 6.27 8.78 6.83
CA VAL A 171 6.83 7.56 7.44
C VAL A 171 8.36 7.60 7.43
N THR A 172 8.95 8.05 6.32
CA THR A 172 10.41 8.20 6.20
C THR A 172 10.94 9.26 7.17
N PHE A 173 10.29 10.42 7.22
CA PHE A 173 10.66 11.50 8.14
C PHE A 173 10.57 11.07 9.60
N CYS A 174 9.47 10.43 10.02
CA CYS A 174 9.30 9.94 11.38
C CYS A 174 10.33 8.84 11.73
N CYS A 175 10.72 8.02 10.76
CA CYS A 175 11.80 7.03 10.96
C CYS A 175 13.16 7.72 11.19
N ILE A 176 13.45 8.81 10.49
CA ILE A 176 14.67 9.60 10.70
C ILE A 176 14.63 10.27 12.07
N GLU A 177 13.50 10.84 12.51
CA GLU A 177 13.36 11.38 13.87
C GLU A 177 13.67 10.33 14.94
N GLU A 178 13.11 9.10 14.80
CA GLU A 178 13.39 8.00 15.73
C GLU A 178 14.86 7.60 15.74
N TRP A 179 15.50 7.60 14.58
CA TRP A 179 16.92 7.29 14.46
C TRP A 179 17.81 8.36 15.08
N LEU A 180 17.45 9.63 14.94
CA LEU A 180 18.19 10.74 15.58
C LEU A 180 18.08 10.70 17.10
N ASP A 181 16.91 10.25 17.62
CA ASP A 181 16.70 10.09 19.06
C ASP A 181 17.39 8.84 19.63
N ASN A 182 17.54 7.78 18.81
CA ASN A 182 18.19 6.52 19.18
C ASN A 182 18.87 5.87 17.96
N SER A 183 20.12 6.26 17.71
CA SER A 183 20.93 5.75 16.58
C SER A 183 21.21 4.24 16.66
N ASP A 184 21.10 3.65 17.84
CA ASP A 184 21.39 2.23 18.09
C ASP A 184 20.13 1.33 17.98
N MET A 185 19.00 1.87 17.50
CA MET A 185 17.75 1.11 17.35
C MET A 185 17.87 -0.07 16.38
N LEU A 186 18.83 -0.04 15.47
CA LEU A 186 19.21 -1.13 14.56
C LEU A 186 20.74 -1.26 14.49
N PRO A 187 21.28 -2.46 14.24
CA PRO A 187 22.70 -2.64 13.94
C PRO A 187 23.13 -1.83 12.71
N VAL A 188 24.43 -1.57 12.58
CA VAL A 188 24.97 -0.94 11.36
C VAL A 188 24.70 -1.82 10.15
N GLY A 189 24.08 -1.27 9.09
CA GLY A 189 23.76 -1.99 7.87
C GLY A 189 22.55 -1.42 7.13
N VAL A 190 22.10 -2.16 6.13
CA VAL A 190 20.86 -1.89 5.40
C VAL A 190 19.76 -2.81 5.95
N HIS A 191 18.67 -2.22 6.38
CA HIS A 191 17.57 -2.93 7.03
C HIS A 191 16.25 -2.60 6.33
N ALA A 192 15.39 -3.62 6.20
CA ALA A 192 14.03 -3.41 5.74
C ALA A 192 13.17 -2.76 6.86
N PRO A 193 12.16 -1.97 6.54
CA PRO A 193 11.32 -1.27 7.52
C PRO A 193 10.69 -2.21 8.57
N GLU A 194 10.34 -3.42 8.20
CA GLU A 194 9.79 -4.43 9.10
C GLU A 194 10.80 -4.97 10.13
N SER A 195 12.08 -4.64 10.00
CA SER A 195 13.11 -4.96 10.99
C SER A 195 13.08 -4.03 12.20
N LEU A 196 12.44 -2.85 12.09
CA LEU A 196 12.34 -1.89 13.18
C LEU A 196 11.68 -2.52 14.42
N PRO A 197 12.13 -2.19 15.65
CA PRO A 197 11.47 -2.60 16.88
C PRO A 197 9.99 -2.20 16.91
N SER A 198 9.14 -3.00 17.56
CA SER A 198 7.69 -2.76 17.57
C SER A 198 7.29 -1.42 18.22
N ASP A 199 8.02 -1.01 19.26
CA ASP A 199 7.82 0.28 19.92
C ASP A 199 8.23 1.48 19.04
N VAL A 200 9.29 1.32 18.23
CA VAL A 200 9.68 2.32 17.23
C VAL A 200 8.58 2.46 16.16
N ILE A 201 8.08 1.34 15.64
CA ILE A 201 6.96 1.34 14.69
C ILE A 201 5.74 2.05 15.30
N SER A 202 5.42 1.77 16.57
CA SER A 202 4.29 2.42 17.26
C SER A 202 4.46 3.93 17.32
N ARG A 203 5.64 4.42 17.71
CA ARG A 203 5.93 5.86 17.77
C ARG A 203 5.90 6.52 16.39
N ILE A 204 6.37 5.84 15.33
CA ILE A 204 6.25 6.33 13.96
C ILE A 204 4.78 6.52 13.59
N LEU A 205 3.93 5.52 13.84
CA LEU A 205 2.48 5.60 13.56
C LEU A 205 1.81 6.72 14.38
N GLU A 206 2.14 6.87 15.67
CA GLU A 206 1.65 7.95 16.52
C GLU A 206 2.06 9.32 15.96
N LYS A 207 3.31 9.48 15.50
CA LYS A 207 3.79 10.72 14.88
C LYS A 207 3.07 11.02 13.56
N MET A 208 2.73 10.00 12.77
CA MET A 208 1.91 10.18 11.56
C MET A 208 0.48 10.62 11.89
N ILE A 209 -0.13 10.03 12.91
CA ILE A 209 -1.47 10.42 13.39
C ILE A 209 -1.48 11.89 13.87
N LEU A 210 -0.46 12.32 14.61
CA LEU A 210 -0.31 13.71 15.05
C LEU A 210 -0.17 14.70 13.88
N ARG A 211 0.22 14.22 12.69
CA ARG A 211 0.32 15.00 11.44
C ARG A 211 -0.92 14.85 10.55
N GLY A 212 -2.00 14.25 11.08
CA GLY A 212 -3.30 14.18 10.44
C GLY A 212 -3.54 12.97 9.55
N VAL A 213 -2.62 11.99 9.51
CA VAL A 213 -2.90 10.71 8.84
C VAL A 213 -3.86 9.90 9.71
N GLU A 214 -4.97 9.45 9.14
CA GLU A 214 -5.92 8.59 9.82
C GLU A 214 -5.40 7.15 9.82
N ILE A 215 -5.19 6.57 11.02
CA ILE A 215 -4.74 5.18 11.18
C ILE A 215 -5.62 4.48 12.18
N GLU A 216 -6.29 3.43 11.74
CA GLU A 216 -7.13 2.56 12.56
C GLU A 216 -6.51 1.16 12.65
N GLY A 217 -6.67 0.50 13.77
CA GLY A 217 -6.23 -0.89 13.96
C GLY A 217 -5.76 -1.18 15.40
N PRO A 218 -5.33 -2.43 15.65
CA PRO A 218 -4.82 -2.81 16.95
C PRO A 218 -3.60 -1.97 17.36
N VAL A 219 -3.72 -1.24 18.46
CA VAL A 219 -2.60 -0.48 19.04
C VAL A 219 -1.52 -1.46 19.49
N PHE A 220 -0.26 -1.16 19.17
CA PHE A 220 0.87 -1.87 19.75
C PHE A 220 0.95 -1.47 21.24
N SER A 221 0.29 -2.22 22.12
CA SER A 221 0.47 -2.03 23.56
C SER A 221 1.95 -2.20 23.88
N LYS A 222 2.51 -1.27 24.68
CA LYS A 222 3.82 -1.48 25.32
C LYS A 222 3.78 -2.88 25.95
N SER A 223 4.68 -3.78 25.53
CA SER A 223 4.90 -5.00 26.27
C SER A 223 5.31 -4.57 27.68
N SER A 224 4.48 -4.83 28.65
CA SER A 224 4.88 -4.84 30.04
C SER A 224 5.87 -6.01 30.17
N ASP A 225 7.15 -5.70 29.99
CA ASP A 225 8.22 -6.61 30.36
C ASP A 225 8.13 -6.79 31.89
N HIS A 226 7.77 -7.98 32.30
CA HIS A 226 8.00 -8.51 33.64
C HIS A 226 9.03 -9.63 33.58
#